data_262870f6a523206f28c4dd616867dd54
#
_entry.id   262870f6a523206f28c4dd616867dd54
#
_cell.length_a   1.000
_cell.length_b   1.000
_cell.length_c   1.000
_cell.angle_alpha   90.00
_cell.angle_beta   90.00
_cell.angle_gamma   90.00
#
_symmetry.space_group_name_H-M   'P 1'
#
loop_
_entity.id
_entity.type
_entity.pdbx_description
1 polymer ?
#
loop_
_entity_poly.entity_id
_entity_poly.type
_entity_poly.pdbx_seq_one_letter_code
_entity_poly.pdbx_strand_id
1 'polypeptide(L)' 'MRYTWTDEKYRDNLRRHHIAFEDAIRIFEGPTVERVDDRFDYGEVRVYAIGLVNGLEITVIYTERDDDERRIISE' A
#
# COMPACT_ATOMS: atom_id res chain seq x y z
N MET A 1 4.46 11.99 6.82
CA MET A 1 4.32 10.52 6.58
C MET A 1 5.29 10.10 5.48
N ARG A 2 6.09 9.08 5.76
CA ARG A 2 7.08 8.59 4.82
C ARG A 2 6.64 7.22 4.31
N TYR A 3 6.67 7.02 2.99
CA TYR A 3 6.34 5.74 2.37
C TYR A 3 7.62 5.08 1.87
N THR A 4 7.80 3.81 2.23
CA THR A 4 8.97 3.04 1.84
C THR A 4 8.55 1.71 1.22
N TRP A 5 9.47 1.06 0.53
CA TRP A 5 9.26 -0.27 -0.04
C TRP A 5 10.61 -0.90 -0.36
N THR A 6 10.60 -2.18 -0.66
CA THR A 6 11.79 -2.87 -1.14
C THR A 6 11.78 -2.91 -2.65
N ASP A 7 12.94 -2.97 -3.26
CA ASP A 7 13.07 -3.07 -4.72
C ASP A 7 12.37 -4.33 -5.24
N GLU A 8 12.45 -5.42 -4.50
CA GLU A 8 11.83 -6.68 -4.88
C GLU A 8 10.32 -6.54 -4.98
N LYS A 9 9.70 -5.96 -3.94
CA LYS A 9 8.26 -5.77 -3.92
C LYS A 9 7.81 -4.80 -5.02
N TYR A 10 8.59 -3.75 -5.23
CA TYR A 10 8.29 -2.76 -6.26
C TYR A 10 8.27 -3.39 -7.65
N ARG A 11 9.31 -4.13 -7.99
CA ARG A 11 9.42 -4.75 -9.31
C ARG A 11 8.36 -5.82 -9.53
N ASP A 12 8.12 -6.65 -8.52
CA ASP A 12 7.14 -7.72 -8.60
C ASP A 12 5.74 -7.15 -8.80
N ASN A 13 5.41 -6.12 -8.04
CA ASN A 13 4.09 -5.50 -8.11
C ASN A 13 3.89 -4.78 -9.46
N LEU A 14 4.91 -4.07 -9.93
CA LEU A 14 4.84 -3.37 -11.21
C LEU A 14 4.62 -4.36 -12.36
N ARG A 15 5.28 -5.51 -12.31
CA ARG A 15 5.12 -6.54 -13.32
C ARG A 15 3.72 -7.14 -13.31
N ARG A 16 3.13 -7.34 -12.12
CA ARG A 16 1.81 -7.97 -11.99
C ARG A 16 0.66 -7.02 -12.26
N HIS A 17 0.76 -5.79 -11.78
CA HIS A 17 -0.36 -4.86 -11.74
C HIS A 17 -0.16 -3.63 -12.61
N HIS A 18 1.06 -3.38 -13.10
CA HIS A 18 1.40 -2.28 -14.01
C HIS A 18 1.16 -0.89 -13.40
N ILE A 19 1.17 -0.78 -12.06
CA ILE A 19 1.05 0.49 -11.36
C ILE A 19 2.21 0.60 -10.40
N ALA A 20 2.96 1.69 -10.49
CA ALA A 20 4.09 1.94 -9.60
C ALA A 20 3.59 2.33 -8.21
N PHE A 21 4.35 1.98 -7.18
CA PHE A 21 3.99 2.36 -5.81
C PHE A 21 3.87 3.87 -5.63
N GLU A 22 4.72 4.65 -6.31
CA GLU A 22 4.64 6.12 -6.27
C GLU A 22 3.27 6.64 -6.70
N ASP A 23 2.64 5.95 -7.64
CA ASP A 23 1.31 6.34 -8.10
C ASP A 23 0.24 5.81 -7.16
N ALA A 24 0.41 4.58 -6.68
CA ALA A 24 -0.58 3.95 -5.80
C ALA A 24 -0.75 4.70 -4.48
N ILE A 25 0.33 5.18 -3.89
CA ILE A 25 0.25 5.90 -2.60
C ILE A 25 -0.51 7.22 -2.69
N ARG A 26 -0.81 7.67 -3.90
CA ARG A 26 -1.62 8.87 -4.08
C ARG A 26 -3.05 8.71 -3.56
N ILE A 27 -3.50 7.49 -3.29
CA ILE A 27 -4.80 7.30 -2.65
C ILE A 27 -4.87 8.02 -1.31
N PHE A 28 -3.73 8.16 -0.62
CA PHE A 28 -3.67 8.79 0.70
C PHE A 28 -3.79 10.31 0.66
N GLU A 29 -3.82 10.90 -0.54
CA GLU A 29 -4.10 12.34 -0.70
C GLU A 29 -5.59 12.65 -0.55
N GLY A 30 -6.45 11.64 -0.63
CA GLY A 30 -7.88 11.77 -0.47
C GLY A 30 -8.42 10.77 0.54
N PRO A 31 -9.75 10.66 0.65
CA PRO A 31 -10.34 9.73 1.61
C PRO A 31 -10.08 8.29 1.23
N THR A 32 -9.82 7.46 2.23
CA THR A 32 -9.62 6.02 2.05
C THR A 32 -10.49 5.24 3.01
N VAL A 33 -10.80 4.00 2.61
CA VAL A 33 -11.39 3.01 3.51
C VAL A 33 -10.27 2.05 3.88
N GLU A 34 -10.04 1.86 5.17
CA GLU A 34 -8.93 1.04 5.64
C GLU A 34 -9.42 -0.05 6.59
N ARG A 35 -8.81 -1.22 6.48
CA ARG A 35 -9.10 -2.36 7.36
C ARG A 35 -7.82 -3.13 7.63
N VAL A 36 -7.76 -3.74 8.82
CA VAL A 36 -6.67 -4.66 9.13
C VAL A 36 -6.85 -5.93 8.29
N ASP A 37 -5.77 -6.38 7.68
CA ASP A 37 -5.75 -7.63 6.93
C ASP A 37 -5.33 -8.74 7.90
N ASP A 38 -6.30 -9.48 8.39
CA ASP A 38 -6.09 -10.54 9.38
C ASP A 38 -6.27 -11.95 8.78
N ARG A 39 -6.28 -12.07 7.46
CA ARG A 39 -6.49 -13.36 6.78
C ARG A 39 -5.39 -14.37 7.08
N PHE A 40 -4.19 -13.89 7.34
CA PHE A 40 -3.02 -14.73 7.62
C PHE A 40 -2.23 -14.12 8.77
N ASP A 41 -1.41 -14.95 9.42
CA ASP A 41 -0.44 -14.46 10.39
C ASP A 41 0.83 -14.09 9.62
N TYR A 42 1.03 -12.80 9.40
CA TYR A 42 2.19 -12.28 8.67
C TYR A 42 3.39 -11.99 9.57
N GLY A 43 3.24 -12.18 10.90
CA GLY A 43 4.25 -11.74 11.86
C GLY A 43 4.27 -10.23 12.06
N GLU A 44 3.33 -9.51 11.46
CA GLU A 44 3.20 -8.05 11.55
C GLU A 44 1.75 -7.67 11.23
N VAL A 45 1.33 -6.52 11.69
CA VAL A 45 0.00 -6.02 11.36
C VAL A 45 0.05 -5.40 9.96
N ARG A 46 -0.79 -5.89 9.08
CA ARG A 46 -0.97 -5.36 7.73
C ARG A 46 -2.33 -4.72 7.59
N VAL A 47 -2.36 -3.61 6.86
CA VAL A 47 -3.58 -2.85 6.59
C VAL A 47 -3.77 -2.79 5.09
N TYR A 48 -4.99 -2.98 4.62
CA TYR A 48 -5.30 -2.61 3.25
C TYR A 48 -6.14 -1.33 3.26
N ALA A 49 -5.81 -0.44 2.32
CA ALA A 49 -6.48 0.84 2.15
C ALA A 49 -6.98 0.93 0.71
N ILE A 50 -8.21 1.37 0.54
CA ILE A 50 -8.83 1.53 -0.77
C ILE A 50 -9.11 3.00 -0.97
N GLY A 51 -8.69 3.55 -2.09
CA GLY A 51 -8.93 4.94 -2.44
C GLY A 51 -8.93 5.14 -3.94
N LEU A 52 -8.98 6.40 -4.37
CA LEU A 52 -9.06 6.74 -5.78
C LEU A 52 -7.84 7.54 -6.21
N VAL A 53 -7.32 7.22 -7.39
CA VAL A 53 -6.32 8.04 -8.09
C VAL A 53 -6.87 8.29 -9.49
N ASN A 54 -7.13 9.54 -9.81
CA ASN A 54 -7.69 9.93 -11.10
C ASN A 54 -8.96 9.14 -11.44
N GLY A 55 -9.82 8.91 -10.43
CA GLY A 55 -11.07 8.19 -10.60
C GLY A 55 -10.92 6.66 -10.63
N LEU A 56 -9.70 6.14 -10.54
CA LEU A 56 -9.44 4.71 -10.56
C LEU A 56 -9.31 4.19 -9.14
N GLU A 57 -10.07 3.16 -8.80
CA GLU A 57 -10.00 2.56 -7.47
C GLU A 57 -8.74 1.71 -7.34
N ILE A 58 -7.95 1.99 -6.32
CA ILE A 58 -6.70 1.30 -6.06
C ILE A 58 -6.66 0.85 -4.61
N THR A 59 -6.22 -0.38 -4.39
CA THR A 59 -6.00 -0.95 -3.06
C THR A 59 -4.51 -1.00 -2.78
N VAL A 60 -4.10 -0.51 -1.60
CA VAL A 60 -2.70 -0.55 -1.17
C VAL A 60 -2.63 -1.36 0.11
N ILE A 61 -1.67 -2.28 0.20
CA ILE A 61 -1.41 -3.04 1.41
C ILE A 61 -0.10 -2.52 2.00
N TYR A 62 -0.14 -2.15 3.28
CA TYR A 62 1.03 -1.61 3.95
C TYR A 62 1.10 -2.09 5.39
N THR A 63 2.27 -1.91 6.00
CA THR A 63 2.47 -2.09 7.43
C THR A 63 3.11 -0.82 7.99
N GLU A 64 2.71 -0.42 9.18
CA GLU A 64 3.34 0.71 9.87
C GLU A 64 4.57 0.21 10.60
N ARG A 65 5.69 0.89 10.38
CA ARG A 65 6.96 0.50 10.99
C ARG A 65 7.34 1.40 12.15
N ASP A 66 7.02 2.68 12.02
CA ASP A 66 7.19 3.70 13.04
C ASP A 66 6.02 4.66 12.93
N ASP A 67 5.98 5.67 13.79
CA ASP A 67 4.91 6.66 13.80
C ASP A 67 4.78 7.42 12.47
N ASP A 68 5.83 7.44 11.67
CA ASP A 68 5.87 8.26 10.47
C ASP A 68 6.25 7.47 9.22
N GLU A 69 6.28 6.15 9.29
CA GLU A 69 6.66 5.33 8.14
C GLU A 69 5.61 4.27 7.85
N ARG A 70 5.17 4.21 6.58
CA ARG A 70 4.37 3.11 6.05
C ARG A 70 5.19 2.35 5.03
N ARG A 71 5.41 1.08 5.27
CA ARG A 71 6.10 0.20 4.34
C ARG A 71 5.07 -0.42 3.40
N ILE A 72 5.13 -0.06 2.12
CA ILE A 72 4.20 -0.58 1.11
C ILE A 72 4.59 -2.00 0.73
N ILE A 73 3.62 -2.89 0.71
CA ILE A 73 3.83 -4.32 0.44
C ILE A 73 3.30 -4.69 -0.94
N SER A 74 2.12 -4.19 -1.29
CA SER A 74 1.57 -4.40 -2.63
C SER A 74 0.48 -3.37 -2.89
N GLU A 75 0.03 -3.30 -4.13
CA GLU A 75 -1.12 -2.49 -4.47
C GLU A 75 -2.20 -3.36 -5.11
#